data_45556bb4c01a505124be7f3b38482dd1
#
_entry.id   45556bb4c01a505124be7f3b38482dd1
#
_cell.length_a   1.000
_cell.length_b   1.000
_cell.length_c   1.000
_cell.angle_alpha   90.00
_cell.angle_beta   90.00
_cell.angle_gamma   90.00
#
_symmetry.space_group_name_H-M   'P 1'
#
loop_
_entity.id
_entity.type
_entity.pdbx_description
1 polymer ?
#
loop_
_entity_poly.entity_id
_entity_poly.type
_entity_poly.pdbx_seq_one_letter_code
_entity_poly.pdbx_strand_id
1 'polypeptide(L)'
;MNYKSTRDVKVNVPSAYAISQGLSADGGLFVPDSLPKLSEEKIMSLCDMSYAERAYEIFKLFLTDFTDDEIKHCVNGAYNDKNFATDNIAEISHLIPGTYILELWHGPTCAFKDMALQILPYLLTTSAKKTIDGKKISILVATSGDTGKAALEGFKDVDGTSIMVFYPEDGVSNMQKRQMTTQEGSNVNVCAVVGNFDDCQSGVKQIFTDKAVIAELEKANTVFSSANSINWGRLAPQIIYYVSSYVQLVKDGELKYGEKLNVVVPTGNFGNILAAYYAKQMGIPIGKLICASNANNVLTDFINTGIYDRNRKFYTTVSPSMDILISSNLERLLYHLTGEDDKLINEWFTALKTSGRYEVNESVKAAIKENFYAGCCNDEETKGAIKEVFSEYSYLMDTHTAVAYKVYEDYKKKTGDNIKTLIASTANPYKFGFAVYDALGGETEGVDEFELIGKLEKLTKTTCPKALSDTKNKPVRFTGSIKPEEMSKAVLEFINK
;
A
#
# COMPACT_ATOMS: atom_id res chain seq x y z
N MET A 1 1.28 -6.98 -23.76
CA MET A 1 1.96 -7.22 -22.48
C MET A 1 1.33 -8.41 -21.81
N ASN A 2 2.11 -9.42 -21.50
CA ASN A 2 1.68 -10.56 -20.69
C ASN A 2 2.34 -10.50 -19.30
N TYR A 3 1.93 -11.41 -18.44
CA TYR A 3 2.39 -11.51 -17.07
C TYR A 3 2.92 -12.89 -16.77
N LYS A 4 4.06 -12.93 -16.07
CA LYS A 4 4.72 -14.14 -15.58
C LYS A 4 4.50 -14.30 -14.09
N SER A 5 4.75 -15.49 -13.56
CA SER A 5 4.90 -15.71 -12.12
C SER A 5 6.37 -15.53 -11.72
N THR A 6 6.61 -14.94 -10.56
CA THR A 6 7.98 -14.88 -9.98
C THR A 6 8.55 -16.25 -9.65
N ARG A 7 7.73 -17.30 -9.62
CA ARG A 7 8.13 -18.70 -9.26
C ARG A 7 8.01 -19.71 -10.38
N ASP A 8 7.41 -19.32 -11.51
CA ASP A 8 7.34 -20.11 -12.72
C ASP A 8 7.33 -19.20 -13.95
N VAL A 9 8.47 -19.10 -14.63
CA VAL A 9 8.63 -18.27 -15.84
C VAL A 9 7.81 -18.75 -17.04
N LYS A 10 7.26 -19.98 -16.98
CA LYS A 10 6.38 -20.53 -18.03
C LYS A 10 4.96 -19.96 -17.96
N VAL A 11 4.56 -19.41 -16.82
CA VAL A 11 3.28 -18.71 -16.71
C VAL A 11 3.30 -17.53 -17.67
N ASN A 12 2.28 -17.45 -18.52
CA ASN A 12 2.14 -16.40 -19.53
C ASN A 12 0.67 -16.06 -19.71
N VAL A 13 0.21 -15.05 -19.00
CA VAL A 13 -1.22 -14.70 -18.86
C VAL A 13 -1.47 -13.23 -19.15
N PRO A 14 -2.67 -12.84 -19.63
CA PRO A 14 -3.02 -11.44 -19.81
C PRO A 14 -3.21 -10.71 -18.47
N SER A 15 -3.23 -9.37 -18.51
CA SER A 15 -3.36 -8.54 -17.30
C SER A 15 -4.67 -8.79 -16.56
N ALA A 16 -5.77 -9.00 -17.29
CA ALA A 16 -7.06 -9.30 -16.69
C ALA A 16 -7.01 -10.59 -15.85
N TYR A 17 -6.32 -11.62 -16.30
CA TYR A 17 -6.14 -12.83 -15.52
C TYR A 17 -5.30 -12.58 -14.27
N ALA A 18 -4.16 -11.88 -14.41
CA ALA A 18 -3.29 -11.59 -13.26
C ALA A 18 -4.01 -10.75 -12.17
N ILE A 19 -4.87 -9.82 -12.57
CA ILE A 19 -5.66 -8.99 -11.65
C ILE A 19 -6.79 -9.80 -11.00
N SER A 20 -7.53 -10.60 -11.78
CA SER A 20 -8.66 -11.38 -11.25
C SER A 20 -8.20 -12.46 -10.27
N GLN A 21 -7.09 -13.12 -10.54
CA GLN A 21 -6.52 -14.14 -9.65
C GLN A 21 -5.78 -13.52 -8.44
N GLY A 22 -5.07 -12.39 -8.64
CA GLY A 22 -4.30 -11.70 -7.62
C GLY A 22 -3.00 -12.40 -7.21
N LEU A 23 -2.95 -13.73 -7.27
CA LEU A 23 -1.80 -14.60 -6.94
C LEU A 23 -1.73 -15.73 -7.96
N SER A 24 -0.53 -16.11 -8.38
CA SER A 24 -0.35 -17.27 -9.26
C SER A 24 -0.61 -18.61 -8.53
N ALA A 25 -1.05 -19.62 -9.25
CA ALA A 25 -1.37 -20.95 -8.69
C ALA A 25 -0.16 -21.64 -8.02
N ASP A 26 1.05 -21.29 -8.43
CA ASP A 26 2.32 -21.74 -7.83
C ASP A 26 2.70 -20.99 -6.54
N GLY A 27 1.88 -19.99 -6.16
CA GLY A 27 2.11 -19.11 -5.01
C GLY A 27 3.07 -17.96 -5.29
N GLY A 28 3.54 -17.79 -6.52
CA GLY A 28 4.35 -16.65 -6.98
C GLY A 28 3.50 -15.42 -7.28
N LEU A 29 4.17 -14.28 -7.41
CA LEU A 29 3.53 -13.00 -7.69
C LEU A 29 3.56 -12.69 -9.18
N PHE A 30 2.47 -12.15 -9.72
CA PHE A 30 2.45 -11.72 -11.11
C PHE A 30 3.33 -10.48 -11.32
N VAL A 31 4.15 -10.53 -12.37
CA VAL A 31 4.98 -9.43 -12.87
C VAL A 31 4.79 -9.29 -14.38
N PRO A 32 4.88 -8.08 -14.95
CA PRO A 32 4.82 -7.92 -16.41
C PRO A 32 6.03 -8.60 -17.07
N ASP A 33 5.85 -9.15 -18.26
CA ASP A 33 6.90 -9.81 -19.05
C ASP A 33 8.01 -8.86 -19.48
N SER A 34 7.74 -7.56 -19.48
CA SER A 34 8.71 -6.49 -19.71
C SER A 34 8.24 -5.20 -19.04
N LEU A 35 9.18 -4.32 -18.68
CA LEU A 35 8.83 -2.99 -18.17
C LEU A 35 8.84 -1.99 -19.33
N PRO A 36 7.72 -1.29 -19.60
CA PRO A 36 7.64 -0.32 -20.67
C PRO A 36 8.61 0.85 -20.41
N LYS A 37 9.20 1.38 -21.48
CA LYS A 37 10.05 2.57 -21.40
C LYS A 37 9.29 3.78 -21.92
N LEU A 38 9.39 4.88 -21.18
CA LEU A 38 8.84 6.18 -21.56
C LEU A 38 9.95 6.99 -22.24
N SER A 39 9.68 7.52 -23.42
CA SER A 39 10.58 8.50 -24.06
C SER A 39 10.50 9.84 -23.34
N GLU A 40 11.49 10.70 -23.53
CA GLU A 40 11.46 12.08 -23.04
C GLU A 40 10.21 12.82 -23.50
N GLU A 41 9.88 12.74 -24.78
CA GLU A 41 8.68 13.35 -25.35
C GLU A 41 7.42 12.89 -24.62
N LYS A 42 7.34 11.56 -24.33
CA LYS A 42 6.19 11.01 -23.62
C LYS A 42 6.11 11.54 -22.18
N ILE A 43 7.23 11.56 -21.46
CA ILE A 43 7.30 12.11 -20.11
C ILE A 43 6.87 13.58 -20.10
N MET A 44 7.41 14.39 -21.01
CA MET A 44 7.07 15.80 -21.12
C MET A 44 5.60 16.03 -21.49
N SER A 45 5.03 15.19 -22.34
CA SER A 45 3.60 15.28 -22.69
C SER A 45 2.66 15.05 -21.50
N LEU A 46 3.11 14.37 -20.44
CA LEU A 46 2.34 14.15 -19.22
C LEU A 46 2.26 15.40 -18.33
N CYS A 47 3.11 16.41 -18.51
CA CYS A 47 3.16 17.61 -17.65
C CYS A 47 1.81 18.36 -17.66
N ASP A 48 1.16 18.48 -18.82
CA ASP A 48 -0.09 19.23 -18.96
C ASP A 48 -1.36 18.40 -18.71
N MET A 49 -1.20 17.11 -18.44
CA MET A 49 -2.30 16.19 -18.17
C MET A 49 -2.72 16.24 -16.70
N SER A 50 -4.01 16.02 -16.45
CA SER A 50 -4.55 15.74 -15.11
C SER A 50 -4.03 14.39 -14.58
N TYR A 51 -4.20 14.12 -13.27
CA TYR A 51 -3.84 12.83 -12.69
C TYR A 51 -4.55 11.65 -13.38
N ALA A 52 -5.83 11.79 -13.68
CA ALA A 52 -6.62 10.76 -14.36
C ALA A 52 -6.11 10.49 -15.79
N GLU A 53 -5.74 11.52 -16.54
CA GLU A 53 -5.14 11.36 -17.87
C GLU A 53 -3.77 10.71 -17.80
N ARG A 54 -2.92 11.09 -16.85
CA ARG A 54 -1.63 10.41 -16.59
C ARG A 54 -1.84 8.94 -16.24
N ALA A 55 -2.84 8.65 -15.41
CA ALA A 55 -3.21 7.28 -15.06
C ALA A 55 -3.64 6.46 -16.28
N TYR A 56 -4.48 7.02 -17.14
CA TYR A 56 -4.89 6.37 -18.39
C TYR A 56 -3.68 6.04 -19.27
N GLU A 57 -2.77 6.98 -19.49
CA GLU A 57 -1.58 6.79 -20.32
C GLU A 57 -0.64 5.72 -19.77
N ILE A 58 -0.49 5.64 -18.45
CA ILE A 58 0.34 4.60 -17.82
C ILE A 58 -0.34 3.23 -17.85
N PHE A 59 -1.66 3.16 -17.57
CA PHE A 59 -2.38 1.90 -17.62
C PHE A 59 -2.41 1.26 -18.99
N LYS A 60 -2.49 2.04 -20.08
CA LYS A 60 -2.40 1.52 -21.46
C LYS A 60 -1.13 0.71 -21.71
N LEU A 61 -0.05 1.02 -21.01
CA LEU A 61 1.21 0.30 -21.18
C LEU A 61 1.18 -1.08 -20.49
N PHE A 62 0.41 -1.21 -19.41
CA PHE A 62 0.34 -2.43 -18.60
C PHE A 62 -0.88 -3.30 -18.90
N LEU A 63 -2.01 -2.69 -19.27
CA LEU A 63 -3.31 -3.35 -19.44
C LEU A 63 -3.66 -3.51 -20.92
N THR A 64 -2.77 -4.17 -21.70
CA THR A 64 -2.89 -4.24 -23.16
C THR A 64 -4.05 -5.11 -23.69
N ASP A 65 -4.68 -5.87 -22.81
CA ASP A 65 -5.90 -6.65 -23.08
C ASP A 65 -7.20 -5.93 -22.66
N PHE A 66 -7.08 -4.69 -22.15
CA PHE A 66 -8.20 -3.78 -21.93
C PHE A 66 -8.36 -2.85 -23.12
N THR A 67 -9.60 -2.51 -23.46
CA THR A 67 -9.89 -1.47 -24.41
C THR A 67 -9.66 -0.07 -23.81
N ASP A 68 -9.50 0.94 -24.66
CA ASP A 68 -9.37 2.33 -24.22
C ASP A 68 -10.56 2.78 -23.36
N ASP A 69 -11.77 2.37 -23.72
CA ASP A 69 -12.99 2.71 -22.97
C ASP A 69 -13.04 2.00 -21.60
N GLU A 70 -12.59 0.75 -21.51
CA GLU A 70 -12.47 0.04 -20.24
C GLU A 70 -11.47 0.72 -19.30
N ILE A 71 -10.31 1.15 -19.81
CA ILE A 71 -9.30 1.86 -19.01
C ILE A 71 -9.85 3.21 -18.56
N LYS A 72 -10.50 3.99 -19.46
CA LYS A 72 -11.12 5.27 -19.10
C LYS A 72 -12.22 5.09 -18.07
N HIS A 73 -13.05 4.04 -18.19
CA HIS A 73 -14.06 3.71 -17.20
C HIS A 73 -13.44 3.47 -15.81
N CYS A 74 -12.38 2.67 -15.73
CA CYS A 74 -11.69 2.40 -14.48
C CYS A 74 -11.08 3.67 -13.86
N VAL A 75 -10.37 4.44 -14.67
CA VAL A 75 -9.65 5.65 -14.23
C VAL A 75 -10.62 6.74 -13.76
N ASN A 76 -11.63 7.06 -14.57
CA ASN A 76 -12.61 8.11 -14.26
C ASN A 76 -13.51 7.72 -13.08
N GLY A 77 -13.81 6.43 -12.92
CA GLY A 77 -14.56 5.93 -11.77
C GLY A 77 -13.80 6.07 -10.45
N ALA A 78 -12.47 5.95 -10.51
CA ALA A 78 -11.62 5.98 -9.33
C ALA A 78 -11.08 7.38 -8.99
N TYR A 79 -10.53 8.08 -9.97
CA TYR A 79 -9.76 9.31 -9.78
C TYR A 79 -10.58 10.53 -10.15
N ASN A 80 -11.38 11.01 -9.21
CA ASN A 80 -12.30 12.12 -9.38
C ASN A 80 -12.53 12.87 -8.05
N ASP A 81 -13.21 13.99 -8.11
CA ASP A 81 -13.52 14.90 -7.00
C ASP A 81 -14.49 14.33 -5.95
N LYS A 82 -15.18 13.23 -6.26
CA LYS A 82 -16.03 12.53 -5.27
C LYS A 82 -15.21 11.64 -4.35
N ASN A 83 -14.14 11.06 -4.89
CA ASN A 83 -13.29 10.13 -4.17
C ASN A 83 -12.07 10.79 -3.52
N PHE A 84 -11.59 11.90 -4.08
CA PHE A 84 -10.41 12.61 -3.57
C PHE A 84 -10.73 14.06 -3.28
N ALA A 85 -10.22 14.56 -2.16
CA ALA A 85 -10.49 15.91 -1.68
C ALA A 85 -9.69 17.01 -2.40
N THR A 86 -8.75 16.64 -3.26
CA THR A 86 -7.86 17.55 -3.96
C THR A 86 -7.85 17.27 -5.47
N ASP A 87 -7.72 18.32 -6.28
CA ASP A 87 -7.74 18.22 -7.74
C ASP A 87 -6.55 17.42 -8.29
N ASN A 88 -5.39 17.53 -7.64
CA ASN A 88 -4.17 16.81 -8.05
C ASN A 88 -4.15 15.36 -7.58
N ILE A 89 -5.07 14.94 -6.70
CA ILE A 89 -5.18 13.58 -6.15
C ILE A 89 -3.95 13.15 -5.33
N ALA A 90 -2.74 13.30 -5.89
CA ALA A 90 -1.45 13.08 -5.23
C ALA A 90 -0.76 14.44 -5.06
N GLU A 91 -1.14 15.16 -4.01
CA GLU A 91 -0.64 16.50 -3.73
C GLU A 91 0.83 16.50 -3.32
N ILE A 92 1.53 17.57 -3.67
CA ILE A 92 2.92 17.78 -3.28
C ILE A 92 3.02 19.05 -2.43
N SER A 93 3.39 18.87 -1.17
CA SER A 93 3.69 19.96 -0.24
C SER A 93 5.19 20.22 -0.19
N HIS A 94 5.56 21.50 -0.12
CA HIS A 94 6.94 21.93 0.01
C HIS A 94 7.30 22.02 1.49
N LEU A 95 8.23 21.19 1.97
CA LEU A 95 8.66 21.24 3.36
C LEU A 95 9.77 22.26 3.57
N ILE A 96 10.86 22.08 2.82
CA ILE A 96 12.00 23.00 2.76
C ILE A 96 12.53 23.01 1.31
N PRO A 97 13.37 23.97 0.92
CA PRO A 97 13.94 23.99 -0.44
C PRO A 97 14.59 22.66 -0.83
N GLY A 98 14.10 22.03 -1.90
CA GLY A 98 14.57 20.74 -2.40
C GLY A 98 14.05 19.51 -1.66
N THR A 99 13.13 19.66 -0.70
CA THR A 99 12.48 18.54 0.00
C THR A 99 10.97 18.69 -0.09
N TYR A 100 10.33 17.71 -0.69
CA TYR A 100 8.91 17.70 -1.00
C TYR A 100 8.24 16.53 -0.28
N ILE A 101 6.98 16.72 0.13
CA ILE A 101 6.13 15.70 0.73
C ILE A 101 5.05 15.33 -0.28
N LEU A 102 5.00 14.06 -0.65
CA LEU A 102 3.94 13.50 -1.50
C LEU A 102 2.79 13.01 -0.62
N GLU A 103 1.72 13.79 -0.56
CA GLU A 103 0.55 13.50 0.27
C GLU A 103 -0.40 12.55 -0.44
N LEU A 104 -0.39 11.29 -0.07
CA LEU A 104 -1.18 10.21 -0.69
C LEU A 104 -2.47 9.88 0.09
N TRP A 105 -2.90 10.75 0.98
CA TRP A 105 -3.97 10.48 1.96
C TRP A 105 -5.21 11.37 1.80
N HIS A 106 -5.39 12.00 0.65
CA HIS A 106 -6.56 12.81 0.34
C HIS A 106 -7.78 12.00 -0.15
N GLY A 107 -7.67 10.67 -0.13
CA GLY A 107 -8.76 9.76 -0.47
C GLY A 107 -9.74 9.53 0.70
N PRO A 108 -10.80 8.73 0.47
CA PRO A 108 -11.93 8.58 1.39
C PRO A 108 -11.58 7.91 2.72
N THR A 109 -10.44 7.25 2.83
CA THR A 109 -10.02 6.63 4.10
C THR A 109 -8.81 7.28 4.73
N CYS A 110 -8.31 8.36 4.13
CA CYS A 110 -7.17 9.15 4.59
C CYS A 110 -5.88 8.34 4.72
N ALA A 111 -5.63 7.42 3.78
CA ALA A 111 -4.40 6.65 3.67
C ALA A 111 -4.04 6.40 2.19
N PHE A 112 -2.74 6.24 1.87
CA PHE A 112 -2.24 6.01 0.51
C PHE A 112 -2.86 4.78 -0.18
N LYS A 113 -3.42 3.89 0.60
CA LYS A 113 -4.07 2.67 0.11
C LYS A 113 -5.27 2.98 -0.78
N ASP A 114 -5.89 4.15 -0.61
CA ASP A 114 -6.97 4.66 -1.45
C ASP A 114 -6.53 4.81 -2.91
N MET A 115 -5.27 5.22 -3.14
CA MET A 115 -4.70 5.39 -4.48
C MET A 115 -4.83 4.13 -5.36
N ALA A 116 -4.81 2.96 -4.72
CA ALA A 116 -4.97 1.68 -5.42
C ALA A 116 -6.33 1.02 -5.16
N LEU A 117 -6.94 1.22 -3.98
CA LEU A 117 -8.19 0.54 -3.62
C LEU A 117 -9.44 1.25 -4.14
N GLN A 118 -9.34 2.51 -4.59
CA GLN A 118 -10.43 3.14 -5.32
C GLN A 118 -10.53 2.64 -6.77
N ILE A 119 -9.42 2.26 -7.40
CA ILE A 119 -9.45 1.75 -8.78
C ILE A 119 -9.55 0.22 -8.87
N LEU A 120 -9.05 -0.53 -7.87
CA LEU A 120 -9.05 -1.99 -7.92
C LEU A 120 -10.43 -2.60 -8.18
N PRO A 121 -11.56 -2.12 -7.62
CA PRO A 121 -12.88 -2.66 -7.93
C PRO A 121 -13.22 -2.58 -9.42
N TYR A 122 -12.91 -1.48 -10.07
CA TYR A 122 -13.13 -1.29 -11.50
C TYR A 122 -12.24 -2.21 -12.34
N LEU A 123 -10.95 -2.29 -12.00
CA LEU A 123 -10.01 -3.20 -12.67
C LEU A 123 -10.44 -4.66 -12.48
N LEU A 124 -10.86 -5.03 -11.27
CA LEU A 124 -11.24 -6.40 -10.93
C LEU A 124 -12.54 -6.82 -11.63
N THR A 125 -13.56 -5.99 -11.61
CA THR A 125 -14.85 -6.29 -12.27
C THR A 125 -14.71 -6.31 -13.79
N THR A 126 -13.89 -5.43 -14.37
CA THR A 126 -13.56 -5.47 -15.81
C THR A 126 -12.76 -6.74 -16.16
N SER A 127 -11.79 -7.11 -15.34
CA SER A 127 -11.04 -8.36 -15.49
C SER A 127 -11.93 -9.59 -15.39
N ALA A 128 -12.85 -9.61 -14.44
CA ALA A 128 -13.79 -10.70 -14.20
C ALA A 128 -14.68 -10.99 -15.42
N LYS A 129 -15.18 -9.95 -16.09
CA LYS A 129 -15.96 -10.09 -17.32
C LYS A 129 -15.20 -10.81 -18.45
N LYS A 130 -13.86 -10.77 -18.41
CA LYS A 130 -12.97 -11.41 -19.39
C LYS A 130 -12.51 -12.81 -18.99
N THR A 131 -12.53 -13.14 -17.68
CA THR A 131 -11.78 -14.31 -17.16
C THR A 131 -12.57 -15.30 -16.33
N ILE A 132 -13.70 -14.91 -15.74
CA ILE A 132 -14.43 -15.75 -14.79
C ILE A 132 -15.93 -15.95 -15.09
N ASP A 133 -16.31 -15.73 -16.35
CA ASP A 133 -17.58 -16.16 -16.97
C ASP A 133 -18.85 -15.91 -16.11
N GLY A 134 -19.03 -14.66 -15.65
CA GLY A 134 -20.22 -14.22 -14.92
C GLY A 134 -20.31 -14.66 -13.46
N LYS A 135 -19.26 -15.24 -12.89
CA LYS A 135 -19.21 -15.55 -11.44
C LYS A 135 -19.08 -14.28 -10.62
N LYS A 136 -19.64 -14.30 -9.42
CA LYS A 136 -19.42 -13.27 -8.40
C LYS A 136 -18.02 -13.39 -7.80
N ILE A 137 -17.50 -12.29 -7.27
CA ILE A 137 -16.20 -12.27 -6.61
C ILE A 137 -16.39 -11.99 -5.11
N SER A 138 -15.92 -12.91 -4.26
CA SER A 138 -15.82 -12.68 -2.83
C SER A 138 -14.39 -12.36 -2.43
N ILE A 139 -14.20 -11.20 -1.80
CA ILE A 139 -12.90 -10.68 -1.42
C ILE A 139 -12.71 -10.89 0.07
N LEU A 140 -11.66 -11.60 0.44
CA LEU A 140 -11.26 -11.78 1.84
C LEU A 140 -10.00 -10.96 2.12
N VAL A 141 -10.03 -10.19 3.21
CA VAL A 141 -8.91 -9.35 3.63
C VAL A 141 -8.61 -9.62 5.10
N ALA A 142 -7.37 -9.99 5.41
CA ALA A 142 -6.83 -9.83 6.75
C ALA A 142 -6.11 -8.48 6.83
N THR A 143 -6.35 -7.70 7.88
CA THR A 143 -5.80 -6.35 8.00
C THR A 143 -5.31 -6.03 9.40
N SER A 144 -4.27 -5.20 9.48
CA SER A 144 -3.84 -4.48 10.68
C SER A 144 -4.44 -3.06 10.77
N GLY A 145 -5.47 -2.74 9.97
CA GLY A 145 -6.20 -1.46 10.00
C GLY A 145 -6.47 -0.87 8.63
N ASP A 146 -5.58 -0.05 8.10
CA ASP A 146 -5.81 0.79 6.90
C ASP A 146 -6.22 0.03 5.64
N THR A 147 -5.61 -1.13 5.37
CA THR A 147 -5.92 -1.90 4.16
C THR A 147 -7.36 -2.40 4.17
N GLY A 148 -7.84 -2.87 5.33
CA GLY A 148 -9.21 -3.34 5.48
C GLY A 148 -10.21 -2.22 5.24
N LYS A 149 -10.03 -1.06 5.88
CA LYS A 149 -10.92 0.09 5.68
C LYS A 149 -10.92 0.57 4.24
N ALA A 150 -9.74 0.70 3.62
CA ALA A 150 -9.66 1.17 2.23
C ALA A 150 -10.30 0.17 1.23
N ALA A 151 -10.15 -1.15 1.49
CA ALA A 151 -10.80 -2.17 0.70
C ALA A 151 -12.34 -2.15 0.87
N LEU A 152 -12.82 -2.03 2.11
CA LEU A 152 -14.26 -1.90 2.37
C LEU A 152 -14.87 -0.69 1.65
N GLU A 153 -14.18 0.46 1.66
CA GLU A 153 -14.68 1.67 1.00
C GLU A 153 -14.67 1.52 -0.52
N GLY A 154 -13.60 0.97 -1.10
CA GLY A 154 -13.50 0.78 -2.54
C GLY A 154 -14.51 -0.22 -3.10
N PHE A 155 -14.79 -1.31 -2.37
CA PHE A 155 -15.72 -2.36 -2.81
C PHE A 155 -17.16 -2.16 -2.35
N LYS A 156 -17.44 -1.11 -1.57
CA LYS A 156 -18.78 -0.77 -1.10
C LYS A 156 -19.77 -0.68 -2.27
N ASP A 157 -20.82 -1.51 -2.21
CA ASP A 157 -21.93 -1.56 -3.18
C ASP A 157 -21.48 -1.75 -4.65
N VAL A 158 -20.32 -2.38 -4.88
CA VAL A 158 -19.86 -2.74 -6.23
C VAL A 158 -20.53 -4.03 -6.67
N ASP A 159 -21.32 -3.95 -7.75
CA ASP A 159 -22.07 -5.07 -8.30
C ASP A 159 -21.19 -6.28 -8.62
N GLY A 160 -21.68 -7.47 -8.30
CA GLY A 160 -20.98 -8.73 -8.55
C GLY A 160 -19.83 -9.00 -7.58
N THR A 161 -19.65 -8.16 -6.54
CA THR A 161 -18.64 -8.35 -5.52
C THR A 161 -19.23 -8.46 -4.12
N SER A 162 -18.53 -9.16 -3.23
CA SER A 162 -18.72 -9.10 -1.79
C SER A 162 -17.37 -9.02 -1.10
N ILE A 163 -17.30 -8.35 0.04
CA ILE A 163 -16.04 -8.20 0.77
C ILE A 163 -16.22 -8.47 2.25
N MET A 164 -15.34 -9.31 2.80
CA MET A 164 -15.24 -9.58 4.23
C MET A 164 -13.84 -9.26 4.75
N VAL A 165 -13.79 -8.45 5.79
CA VAL A 165 -12.56 -8.02 6.43
C VAL A 165 -12.44 -8.62 7.81
N PHE A 166 -11.31 -9.27 8.08
CA PHE A 166 -10.91 -9.77 9.38
C PHE A 166 -9.80 -8.89 9.96
N TYR A 167 -9.96 -8.48 11.22
CA TYR A 167 -8.95 -7.71 11.93
C TYR A 167 -8.76 -8.25 13.35
N PRO A 168 -7.54 -8.17 13.93
CA PRO A 168 -7.33 -8.60 15.32
C PRO A 168 -8.13 -7.70 16.27
N GLU A 169 -8.81 -8.30 17.24
CA GLU A 169 -9.62 -7.57 18.23
C GLU A 169 -8.81 -6.48 18.94
N ASP A 170 -7.58 -6.83 19.30
CA ASP A 170 -6.56 -5.94 19.84
C ASP A 170 -5.40 -5.80 18.82
N GLY A 171 -5.07 -4.59 18.40
CA GLY A 171 -3.95 -4.36 17.48
C GLY A 171 -4.24 -3.44 16.30
N VAL A 172 -5.40 -2.79 16.29
CA VAL A 172 -5.74 -1.67 15.40
C VAL A 172 -6.02 -0.42 16.24
N SER A 173 -5.77 0.78 15.70
CA SER A 173 -6.11 2.01 16.40
C SER A 173 -7.63 2.15 16.57
N ASN A 174 -8.06 2.89 17.61
CA ASN A 174 -9.49 3.15 17.82
C ASN A 174 -10.15 3.78 16.60
N MET A 175 -9.45 4.71 15.93
CA MET A 175 -9.93 5.32 14.68
C MET A 175 -10.08 4.29 13.57
N GLN A 176 -9.11 3.42 13.38
CA GLN A 176 -9.18 2.36 12.37
C GLN A 176 -10.32 1.38 12.66
N LYS A 177 -10.46 0.96 13.93
CA LYS A 177 -11.57 0.11 14.37
C LYS A 177 -12.92 0.78 14.10
N ARG A 178 -13.03 2.07 14.45
CA ARG A 178 -14.24 2.87 14.22
C ARG A 178 -14.57 2.96 12.74
N GLN A 179 -13.59 3.28 11.90
CA GLN A 179 -13.77 3.36 10.44
C GLN A 179 -14.29 2.04 9.84
N MET A 180 -13.80 0.88 10.32
CA MET A 180 -14.24 -0.43 9.82
C MET A 180 -15.61 -0.82 10.35
N THR A 181 -15.85 -0.67 11.67
CA THR A 181 -17.11 -1.12 12.30
C THR A 181 -18.33 -0.27 11.93
N THR A 182 -18.11 0.94 11.44
CA THR A 182 -19.17 1.84 10.94
C THR A 182 -19.31 1.81 9.40
N GLN A 183 -18.60 0.91 8.71
CA GLN A 183 -18.63 0.82 7.25
C GLN A 183 -20.05 0.58 6.74
N GLU A 184 -20.46 1.38 5.76
CA GLU A 184 -21.71 1.26 5.03
C GLU A 184 -21.56 0.32 3.82
N GLY A 185 -22.66 -0.11 3.26
CA GLY A 185 -22.72 -0.98 2.07
C GLY A 185 -23.50 -2.26 2.36
N SER A 186 -24.13 -2.81 1.32
CA SER A 186 -24.93 -4.04 1.39
C SER A 186 -24.09 -5.30 1.21
N ASN A 187 -22.96 -5.17 0.52
CA ASN A 187 -22.05 -6.25 0.13
C ASN A 187 -20.77 -6.35 0.99
N VAL A 188 -20.76 -5.69 2.15
CA VAL A 188 -19.60 -5.63 3.05
C VAL A 188 -19.85 -6.34 4.37
N ASN A 189 -18.83 -6.99 4.91
CA ASN A 189 -18.84 -7.55 6.25
C ASN A 189 -17.48 -7.33 6.94
N VAL A 190 -17.53 -7.15 8.27
CA VAL A 190 -16.35 -6.89 9.09
C VAL A 190 -16.41 -7.75 10.35
N CYS A 191 -15.33 -8.43 10.66
CA CYS A 191 -15.26 -9.36 11.75
C CYS A 191 -13.97 -9.18 12.56
N ALA A 192 -14.09 -8.91 13.85
CA ALA A 192 -12.97 -8.98 14.76
C ALA A 192 -12.62 -10.43 15.06
N VAL A 193 -11.33 -10.74 15.19
CA VAL A 193 -10.82 -12.08 15.51
C VAL A 193 -10.08 -12.02 16.83
N VAL A 194 -10.41 -12.90 17.75
CA VAL A 194 -9.68 -13.07 19.03
C VAL A 194 -8.31 -13.65 18.71
N GLY A 195 -7.27 -12.83 18.76
CA GLY A 195 -5.91 -13.17 18.38
C GLY A 195 -5.15 -11.97 17.80
N ASN A 196 -4.06 -12.26 17.13
CA ASN A 196 -3.21 -11.25 16.50
C ASN A 196 -3.40 -11.20 14.98
N PHE A 197 -2.64 -10.33 14.30
CA PHE A 197 -2.73 -10.19 12.84
C PHE A 197 -2.33 -11.49 12.09
N ASP A 198 -1.37 -12.25 12.61
CA ASP A 198 -0.95 -13.51 11.98
C ASP A 198 -2.04 -14.57 12.05
N ASP A 199 -2.86 -14.57 13.11
CA ASP A 199 -4.03 -15.45 13.23
C ASP A 199 -5.07 -15.11 12.15
N CYS A 200 -5.38 -13.82 11.95
CA CYS A 200 -6.27 -13.36 10.89
C CYS A 200 -5.74 -13.75 9.51
N GLN A 201 -4.45 -13.54 9.26
CA GLN A 201 -3.82 -13.82 7.96
C GLN A 201 -3.77 -15.33 7.69
N SER A 202 -3.45 -16.14 8.70
CA SER A 202 -3.41 -17.60 8.60
C SER A 202 -4.80 -18.16 8.35
N GLY A 203 -5.81 -17.66 9.04
CA GLY A 203 -7.21 -18.04 8.83
C GLY A 203 -7.68 -17.75 7.41
N VAL A 204 -7.41 -16.54 6.89
CA VAL A 204 -7.74 -16.19 5.50
C VAL A 204 -7.02 -17.11 4.51
N LYS A 205 -5.72 -17.37 4.68
CA LYS A 205 -4.97 -18.31 3.81
C LYS A 205 -5.54 -19.72 3.84
N GLN A 206 -5.95 -20.20 5.01
CA GLN A 206 -6.58 -21.50 5.16
C GLN A 206 -7.90 -21.57 4.40
N ILE A 207 -8.74 -20.54 4.51
CA ILE A 207 -10.03 -20.45 3.81
C ILE A 207 -9.83 -20.52 2.29
N PHE A 208 -8.84 -19.82 1.74
CA PHE A 208 -8.52 -19.85 0.31
C PHE A 208 -8.15 -21.22 -0.23
N THR A 209 -7.70 -22.13 0.62
CA THR A 209 -7.26 -23.50 0.25
C THR A 209 -8.19 -24.61 0.76
N ASP A 210 -9.23 -24.25 1.51
CA ASP A 210 -10.20 -25.20 2.05
C ASP A 210 -11.15 -25.68 0.96
N LYS A 211 -11.02 -26.97 0.61
CA LYS A 211 -11.84 -27.60 -0.45
C LYS A 211 -13.34 -27.57 -0.16
N ALA A 212 -13.73 -27.64 1.12
CA ALA A 212 -15.15 -27.58 1.49
C ALA A 212 -15.71 -26.18 1.25
N VAL A 213 -14.97 -25.15 1.63
CA VAL A 213 -15.36 -23.75 1.39
C VAL A 213 -15.40 -23.46 -0.11
N ILE A 214 -14.41 -23.91 -0.88
CA ILE A 214 -14.35 -23.73 -2.34
C ILE A 214 -15.58 -24.40 -3.02
N ALA A 215 -15.96 -25.59 -2.58
CA ALA A 215 -17.14 -26.29 -3.13
C ALA A 215 -18.46 -25.53 -2.86
N GLU A 216 -18.60 -24.89 -1.68
CA GLU A 216 -19.78 -24.06 -1.38
C GLU A 216 -19.78 -22.76 -2.21
N LEU A 217 -18.62 -22.15 -2.43
CA LEU A 217 -18.49 -21.01 -3.35
C LEU A 217 -18.90 -21.34 -4.77
N GLU A 218 -18.48 -22.50 -5.28
CA GLU A 218 -18.87 -22.97 -6.62
C GLU A 218 -20.38 -23.11 -6.75
N LYS A 219 -21.07 -23.65 -5.73
CA LYS A 219 -22.53 -23.74 -5.67
C LYS A 219 -23.19 -22.36 -5.69
N ALA A 220 -22.58 -21.38 -5.04
CA ALA A 220 -23.03 -19.99 -5.03
C ALA A 220 -22.61 -19.18 -6.27
N ASN A 221 -22.05 -19.84 -7.29
CA ASN A 221 -21.48 -19.21 -8.50
C ASN A 221 -20.50 -18.08 -8.16
N THR A 222 -19.63 -18.30 -7.18
CA THR A 222 -18.71 -17.30 -6.61
C THR A 222 -17.28 -17.84 -6.64
N VAL A 223 -16.31 -16.93 -6.78
CA VAL A 223 -14.87 -17.23 -6.66
C VAL A 223 -14.22 -16.29 -5.65
N PHE A 224 -13.15 -16.74 -5.03
CA PHE A 224 -12.34 -15.85 -4.21
C PHE A 224 -11.40 -14.97 -5.04
N SER A 225 -11.16 -13.76 -4.56
CA SER A 225 -10.05 -12.92 -4.99
C SER A 225 -9.45 -12.16 -3.80
N SER A 226 -8.30 -11.55 -4.02
CA SER A 226 -7.56 -10.84 -2.98
C SER A 226 -7.40 -9.36 -3.31
N ALA A 227 -7.71 -8.51 -2.34
CA ALA A 227 -7.40 -7.09 -2.37
C ALA A 227 -6.10 -6.74 -1.62
N ASN A 228 -5.27 -7.72 -1.28
CA ASN A 228 -3.99 -7.48 -0.62
C ASN A 228 -2.93 -6.90 -1.58
N SER A 229 -1.83 -6.38 -1.03
CA SER A 229 -0.76 -5.72 -1.80
C SER A 229 -0.03 -6.62 -2.81
N ILE A 230 -0.23 -7.93 -2.73
CA ILE A 230 0.31 -8.91 -3.68
C ILE A 230 -0.40 -8.87 -5.04
N ASN A 231 -1.65 -8.42 -5.12
CA ASN A 231 -2.37 -8.29 -6.38
C ASN A 231 -1.72 -7.21 -7.26
N TRP A 232 -1.49 -7.52 -8.54
CA TRP A 232 -0.94 -6.57 -9.51
C TRP A 232 -1.81 -5.31 -9.65
N GLY A 233 -3.14 -5.46 -9.59
CA GLY A 233 -4.09 -4.34 -9.59
C GLY A 233 -3.95 -3.41 -8.37
N ARG A 234 -3.18 -3.79 -7.35
CA ARG A 234 -2.80 -2.96 -6.21
C ARG A 234 -1.44 -2.28 -6.41
N LEU A 235 -0.54 -2.91 -7.17
CA LEU A 235 0.80 -2.39 -7.39
C LEU A 235 0.85 -1.38 -8.55
N ALA A 236 0.24 -1.71 -9.69
CA ALA A 236 0.28 -0.87 -10.88
C ALA A 236 -0.21 0.57 -10.65
N PRO A 237 -1.31 0.82 -9.91
CA PRO A 237 -1.76 2.18 -9.61
C PRO A 237 -0.73 3.03 -8.86
N GLN A 238 0.15 2.39 -8.10
CA GLN A 238 1.17 3.10 -7.32
C GLN A 238 2.32 3.64 -8.18
N ILE A 239 2.56 3.09 -9.36
CA ILE A 239 3.54 3.63 -10.31
C ILE A 239 3.13 5.03 -10.74
N ILE A 240 1.83 5.26 -10.89
CA ILE A 240 1.25 6.49 -11.46
C ILE A 240 1.60 7.71 -10.61
N TYR A 241 1.48 7.63 -9.29
CA TYR A 241 1.74 8.80 -8.47
C TYR A 241 3.23 9.19 -8.43
N TYR A 242 4.16 8.27 -8.66
CA TYR A 242 5.58 8.61 -8.81
C TYR A 242 5.89 9.25 -10.15
N VAL A 243 5.31 8.74 -11.24
CA VAL A 243 5.38 9.40 -12.55
C VAL A 243 4.75 10.77 -12.48
N SER A 244 3.54 10.86 -11.89
CA SER A 244 2.79 12.13 -11.74
C SER A 244 3.55 13.14 -10.91
N SER A 245 4.18 12.73 -9.80
CA SER A 245 4.97 13.64 -8.96
C SER A 245 6.17 14.21 -9.68
N TYR A 246 6.91 13.38 -10.42
CA TYR A 246 8.05 13.87 -11.18
C TYR A 246 7.64 14.92 -12.22
N VAL A 247 6.64 14.63 -13.05
CA VAL A 247 6.18 15.55 -14.09
C VAL A 247 5.53 16.80 -13.51
N GLN A 248 4.88 16.70 -12.35
CA GLN A 248 4.34 17.86 -11.65
C GLN A 248 5.45 18.79 -11.17
N LEU A 249 6.51 18.26 -10.55
CA LEU A 249 7.67 19.06 -10.12
C LEU A 249 8.40 19.71 -11.32
N VAL A 250 8.43 19.03 -12.46
CA VAL A 250 8.97 19.64 -13.71
C VAL A 250 8.07 20.75 -14.21
N LYS A 251 6.74 20.55 -14.23
CA LYS A 251 5.76 21.58 -14.62
C LYS A 251 5.84 22.82 -13.75
N ASP A 252 6.00 22.62 -12.44
CA ASP A 252 6.06 23.72 -11.46
C ASP A 252 7.43 24.44 -11.44
N GLY A 253 8.40 23.98 -12.27
CA GLY A 253 9.73 24.56 -12.35
C GLY A 253 10.67 24.17 -11.21
N GLU A 254 10.23 23.25 -10.35
CA GLU A 254 11.03 22.75 -9.23
C GLU A 254 12.13 21.78 -9.67
N LEU A 255 11.92 21.07 -10.78
CA LEU A 255 12.90 20.21 -11.43
C LEU A 255 13.05 20.61 -12.89
N LYS A 256 14.28 20.49 -13.41
CA LYS A 256 14.50 20.42 -14.85
C LYS A 256 14.36 18.96 -15.30
N TYR A 257 13.82 18.73 -16.49
CA TYR A 257 13.81 17.38 -17.03
C TYR A 257 15.22 16.76 -17.04
N GLY A 258 15.32 15.51 -16.62
CA GLY A 258 16.59 14.78 -16.44
C GLY A 258 17.27 14.99 -15.09
N GLU A 259 16.87 16.00 -14.31
CA GLU A 259 17.34 16.18 -12.95
C GLU A 259 16.83 15.05 -12.05
N LYS A 260 17.73 14.43 -11.27
CA LYS A 260 17.39 13.29 -10.43
C LYS A 260 16.56 13.74 -9.21
N LEU A 261 15.60 12.90 -8.84
CA LEU A 261 14.77 13.03 -7.65
C LEU A 261 14.95 11.79 -6.76
N ASN A 262 15.46 11.93 -5.55
CA ASN A 262 15.44 10.83 -4.58
C ASN A 262 14.02 10.61 -4.05
N VAL A 263 13.69 9.38 -3.70
CA VAL A 263 12.38 9.03 -3.14
C VAL A 263 12.56 8.30 -1.83
N VAL A 264 11.92 8.80 -0.77
CA VAL A 264 11.90 8.18 0.56
C VAL A 264 10.53 7.57 0.82
N VAL A 265 10.50 6.32 1.24
CA VAL A 265 9.25 5.60 1.45
C VAL A 265 9.22 4.92 2.80
N PRO A 266 8.23 5.23 3.66
CA PRO A 266 7.97 4.42 4.86
C PRO A 266 7.49 3.05 4.40
N THR A 267 8.27 2.01 4.68
CA THR A 267 8.16 0.74 3.97
C THR A 267 7.78 -0.42 4.89
N GLY A 268 6.68 -1.08 4.56
CA GLY A 268 6.27 -2.38 5.12
C GLY A 268 6.31 -3.47 4.03
N ASN A 269 5.19 -3.73 3.36
CA ASN A 269 5.05 -4.79 2.34
C ASN A 269 5.77 -4.51 0.99
N PHE A 270 6.64 -3.54 0.92
CA PHE A 270 7.49 -3.17 -0.22
C PHE A 270 6.74 -2.70 -1.50
N GLY A 271 5.42 -2.70 -1.52
CA GLY A 271 4.65 -2.34 -2.73
C GLY A 271 4.89 -0.90 -3.17
N ASN A 272 4.85 0.04 -2.24
CA ASN A 272 5.01 1.47 -2.51
C ASN A 272 6.41 1.79 -3.08
N ILE A 273 7.49 1.38 -2.42
CA ILE A 273 8.86 1.63 -2.90
C ILE A 273 9.19 0.86 -4.19
N LEU A 274 8.60 -0.33 -4.38
CA LEU A 274 8.70 -1.08 -5.63
C LEU A 274 8.04 -0.34 -6.79
N ALA A 275 6.93 0.33 -6.56
CA ALA A 275 6.28 1.17 -7.58
C ALA A 275 7.19 2.34 -8.01
N ALA A 276 7.92 2.96 -7.06
CA ALA A 276 8.96 3.95 -7.38
C ALA A 276 10.12 3.33 -8.19
N TYR A 277 10.51 2.10 -7.85
CA TYR A 277 11.51 1.35 -8.63
C TYR A 277 11.01 1.10 -10.07
N TYR A 278 9.75 0.73 -10.25
CA TYR A 278 9.18 0.55 -11.59
C TYR A 278 9.15 1.88 -12.37
N ALA A 279 8.73 2.98 -11.75
CA ALA A 279 8.78 4.29 -12.39
C ALA A 279 10.20 4.65 -12.83
N LYS A 280 11.22 4.39 -11.98
CA LYS A 280 12.64 4.54 -12.33
C LYS A 280 13.02 3.67 -13.54
N GLN A 281 12.62 2.39 -13.54
CA GLN A 281 12.90 1.49 -14.66
C GLN A 281 12.18 1.89 -15.94
N MET A 282 11.03 2.55 -15.86
CA MET A 282 10.33 3.11 -17.01
C MET A 282 10.99 4.36 -17.60
N GLY A 283 11.99 4.93 -16.94
CA GLY A 283 12.75 6.06 -17.44
C GLY A 283 12.54 7.38 -16.69
N ILE A 284 11.74 7.38 -15.62
CA ILE A 284 11.63 8.56 -14.74
C ILE A 284 12.97 8.75 -14.02
N PRO A 285 13.54 9.98 -14.03
CA PRO A 285 14.85 10.26 -13.43
C PRO A 285 14.83 10.18 -11.90
N ILE A 286 14.60 8.99 -11.35
CA ILE A 286 14.66 8.74 -9.91
C ILE A 286 16.10 8.38 -9.53
N GLY A 287 16.61 9.04 -8.50
CA GLY A 287 17.93 8.80 -7.92
C GLY A 287 17.94 7.59 -7.00
N LYS A 288 18.19 7.80 -5.72
CA LYS A 288 18.11 6.76 -4.68
C LYS A 288 16.68 6.54 -4.22
N LEU A 289 16.37 5.27 -3.99
CA LEU A 289 15.17 4.82 -3.31
C LEU A 289 15.54 4.55 -1.84
N ILE A 290 15.02 5.35 -0.93
CA ILE A 290 15.36 5.30 0.49
C ILE A 290 14.26 4.56 1.22
N CYS A 291 14.56 3.34 1.62
CA CYS A 291 13.66 2.47 2.39
C CYS A 291 13.76 2.82 3.87
N ALA A 292 12.69 3.36 4.42
CA ALA A 292 12.59 3.70 5.83
C ALA A 292 11.80 2.63 6.59
N SER A 293 12.40 2.10 7.66
CA SER A 293 11.79 1.11 8.56
C SER A 293 11.59 1.70 9.97
N ASN A 294 10.62 1.18 10.70
CA ASN A 294 10.54 1.39 12.16
C ASN A 294 11.42 0.35 12.91
N ALA A 295 11.15 0.12 14.20
CA ALA A 295 11.89 -0.87 14.99
C ALA A 295 11.83 -2.30 14.40
N ASN A 296 10.84 -2.61 13.56
CA ASN A 296 10.78 -3.84 12.78
C ASN A 296 11.63 -3.70 11.50
N ASN A 297 12.93 -3.64 11.65
CA ASN A 297 13.91 -3.20 10.66
C ASN A 297 14.42 -4.31 9.72
N VAL A 298 13.65 -5.35 9.49
CA VAL A 298 14.06 -6.50 8.63
C VAL A 298 14.50 -6.06 7.23
N LEU A 299 13.82 -5.07 6.64
CA LEU A 299 14.17 -4.54 5.31
C LEU A 299 15.46 -3.71 5.34
N THR A 300 15.67 -2.94 6.41
CA THR A 300 16.91 -2.18 6.59
C THR A 300 18.11 -3.10 6.66
N ASP A 301 18.04 -4.17 7.46
CA ASP A 301 19.11 -5.15 7.55
C ASP A 301 19.32 -5.88 6.21
N PHE A 302 18.23 -6.28 5.55
CA PHE A 302 18.30 -6.94 4.25
C PHE A 302 18.99 -6.07 3.19
N ILE A 303 18.57 -4.81 3.04
CA ILE A 303 19.15 -3.90 2.03
C ILE A 303 20.64 -3.64 2.32
N ASN A 304 21.02 -3.55 3.58
CA ASN A 304 22.40 -3.29 3.99
C ASN A 304 23.32 -4.52 3.90
N THR A 305 22.78 -5.74 4.05
CA THR A 305 23.60 -6.96 4.18
C THR A 305 23.36 -8.01 3.08
N GLY A 306 22.21 -7.95 2.42
CA GLY A 306 21.74 -9.01 1.51
C GLY A 306 21.19 -10.25 2.24
N ILE A 307 21.03 -10.17 3.57
CA ILE A 307 20.50 -11.26 4.39
C ILE A 307 19.11 -10.89 4.87
N TYR A 308 18.11 -11.68 4.48
CA TYR A 308 16.76 -11.58 5.01
C TYR A 308 16.58 -12.58 6.16
N ASP A 309 16.28 -12.08 7.35
CA ASP A 309 16.09 -12.93 8.53
C ASP A 309 14.86 -12.47 9.33
N ARG A 310 13.80 -13.32 9.32
CA ARG A 310 12.56 -13.08 10.07
C ARG A 310 12.61 -13.62 11.51
N ASN A 311 13.67 -14.35 11.90
CA ASN A 311 13.84 -14.94 13.23
C ASN A 311 14.28 -13.86 14.23
N ARG A 312 13.42 -12.90 14.47
CA ARG A 312 13.67 -11.74 15.34
C ARG A 312 12.43 -11.38 16.15
N LYS A 313 12.63 -10.57 17.17
CA LYS A 313 11.51 -10.05 17.97
C LYS A 313 10.64 -9.14 17.10
N PHE A 314 9.33 -9.30 17.23
CA PHE A 314 8.33 -8.39 16.69
C PHE A 314 8.05 -7.28 17.71
N TYR A 315 7.92 -6.04 17.22
CA TYR A 315 7.60 -4.87 18.02
C TYR A 315 6.28 -4.27 17.55
N THR A 316 5.39 -3.97 18.47
CA THR A 316 4.24 -3.11 18.21
C THR A 316 4.70 -1.67 18.35
N THR A 317 4.55 -0.86 17.31
CA THR A 317 5.06 0.51 17.24
C THR A 317 3.97 1.54 17.02
N VAL A 318 4.32 2.82 17.10
CA VAL A 318 3.41 3.93 16.76
C VAL A 318 3.15 4.07 15.25
N SER A 319 3.85 3.30 14.41
CA SER A 319 3.69 3.26 12.95
C SER A 319 3.25 1.86 12.45
N PRO A 320 2.06 1.37 12.86
CA PRO A 320 1.66 -0.04 12.76
C PRO A 320 1.57 -0.60 11.35
N SER A 321 1.40 0.24 10.31
CA SER A 321 1.38 -0.25 8.92
C SER A 321 2.76 -0.74 8.43
N MET A 322 3.81 -0.49 9.20
CA MET A 322 5.19 -0.94 8.95
C MET A 322 5.61 -2.08 9.89
N ASP A 323 4.73 -2.52 10.80
CA ASP A 323 5.00 -3.63 11.72
C ASP A 323 4.90 -4.96 10.97
N ILE A 324 6.00 -5.38 10.37
CA ILE A 324 6.09 -6.60 9.57
C ILE A 324 7.41 -7.34 9.83
N LEU A 325 7.38 -8.66 9.69
CA LEU A 325 8.56 -9.52 9.61
C LEU A 325 8.75 -10.14 8.23
N ILE A 326 7.70 -10.17 7.40
CA ILE A 326 7.73 -10.66 6.03
C ILE A 326 7.19 -9.58 5.10
N SER A 327 8.03 -9.14 4.17
CA SER A 327 7.72 -8.12 3.18
C SER A 327 7.38 -8.75 1.83
N SER A 328 6.09 -8.79 1.49
CA SER A 328 5.58 -9.63 0.41
C SER A 328 6.07 -9.23 -0.99
N ASN A 329 6.12 -7.92 -1.31
CA ASN A 329 6.48 -7.47 -2.66
C ASN A 329 8.00 -7.41 -2.90
N LEU A 330 8.82 -7.66 -1.89
CA LEU A 330 10.27 -7.80 -2.08
C LEU A 330 10.59 -8.93 -3.07
N GLU A 331 9.76 -9.96 -3.13
CA GLU A 331 9.88 -11.06 -4.09
C GLU A 331 9.93 -10.56 -5.53
N ARG A 332 9.09 -9.58 -5.89
CA ARG A 332 9.09 -8.97 -7.23
C ARG A 332 10.39 -8.25 -7.55
N LEU A 333 10.93 -7.50 -6.57
CA LEU A 333 12.23 -6.83 -6.76
C LEU A 333 13.33 -7.87 -6.99
N LEU A 334 13.40 -8.90 -6.16
CA LEU A 334 14.42 -9.94 -6.28
C LEU A 334 14.34 -10.68 -7.61
N TYR A 335 13.13 -10.97 -8.08
CA TYR A 335 12.92 -11.57 -9.39
C TYR A 335 13.54 -10.75 -10.52
N HIS A 336 13.30 -9.42 -10.52
CA HIS A 336 13.93 -8.54 -11.52
C HIS A 336 15.45 -8.44 -11.36
N LEU A 337 15.96 -8.37 -10.12
CA LEU A 337 17.40 -8.24 -9.87
C LEU A 337 18.20 -9.52 -10.14
N THR A 338 17.54 -10.68 -10.17
CA THR A 338 18.16 -11.96 -10.59
C THR A 338 18.18 -12.15 -12.11
N GLY A 339 17.61 -11.22 -12.88
CA GLY A 339 17.40 -11.42 -14.31
C GLY A 339 16.28 -12.43 -14.62
N GLU A 340 15.26 -12.46 -13.76
CA GLU A 340 14.06 -13.33 -13.89
C GLU A 340 14.34 -14.82 -13.62
N ASP A 341 15.24 -15.13 -12.70
CA ASP A 341 15.56 -16.50 -12.29
C ASP A 341 14.56 -17.02 -11.23
N ASP A 342 13.53 -17.73 -11.70
CA ASP A 342 12.49 -18.32 -10.86
C ASP A 342 13.02 -19.42 -9.92
N LYS A 343 14.13 -20.07 -10.25
CA LYS A 343 14.73 -21.13 -9.42
C LYS A 343 15.37 -20.52 -8.18
N LEU A 344 16.12 -19.42 -8.31
CA LEU A 344 16.68 -18.67 -7.19
C LEU A 344 15.57 -18.13 -6.28
N ILE A 345 14.50 -17.58 -6.87
CA ILE A 345 13.35 -17.11 -6.09
C ILE A 345 12.72 -18.26 -5.30
N ASN A 346 12.48 -19.39 -5.92
CA ASN A 346 11.92 -20.57 -5.23
C ASN A 346 12.84 -21.06 -4.10
N GLU A 347 14.16 -21.08 -4.31
CA GLU A 347 15.15 -21.46 -3.30
C GLU A 347 15.07 -20.52 -2.09
N TRP A 348 15.16 -19.20 -2.29
CA TRP A 348 15.15 -18.20 -1.21
C TRP A 348 13.83 -18.18 -0.45
N PHE A 349 12.69 -18.23 -1.14
CA PHE A 349 11.39 -18.19 -0.45
C PHE A 349 11.03 -19.53 0.20
N THR A 350 11.58 -20.67 -0.26
CA THR A 350 11.52 -21.94 0.46
C THR A 350 12.37 -21.86 1.73
N ALA A 351 13.60 -21.34 1.67
CA ALA A 351 14.44 -21.12 2.84
C ALA A 351 13.77 -20.17 3.85
N LEU A 352 13.15 -19.07 3.38
CA LEU A 352 12.38 -18.18 4.24
C LEU A 352 11.23 -18.88 4.96
N LYS A 353 10.54 -19.79 4.26
CA LYS A 353 9.43 -20.58 4.85
C LYS A 353 9.93 -21.60 5.88
N THR A 354 11.03 -22.28 5.62
CA THR A 354 11.53 -23.42 6.42
C THR A 354 12.44 -23.00 7.55
N SER A 355 13.47 -22.16 7.25
CA SER A 355 14.46 -21.70 8.22
C SER A 355 14.25 -20.27 8.70
N GLY A 356 13.37 -19.50 8.08
CA GLY A 356 13.11 -18.09 8.37
C GLY A 356 14.17 -17.14 7.81
N ARG A 357 15.15 -17.63 7.02
CA ARG A 357 16.28 -16.83 6.56
C ARG A 357 16.73 -17.24 5.16
N TYR A 358 17.21 -16.26 4.37
CA TYR A 358 17.97 -16.48 3.14
C TYR A 358 19.02 -15.38 2.94
N GLU A 359 19.97 -15.63 2.07
CA GLU A 359 20.98 -14.66 1.64
C GLU A 359 21.02 -14.61 0.11
N VAL A 360 21.02 -13.39 -0.43
CA VAL A 360 21.10 -13.20 -1.88
C VAL A 360 22.56 -13.20 -2.35
N ASN A 361 22.76 -13.50 -3.63
CA ASN A 361 24.10 -13.53 -4.22
C ASN A 361 24.70 -12.13 -4.38
N GLU A 362 26.02 -12.05 -4.67
CA GLU A 362 26.76 -10.79 -4.74
C GLU A 362 26.26 -9.86 -5.86
N SER A 363 25.80 -10.38 -6.98
CA SER A 363 25.23 -9.56 -8.08
C SER A 363 23.95 -8.84 -7.65
N VAL A 364 23.08 -9.52 -6.92
CA VAL A 364 21.86 -8.92 -6.36
C VAL A 364 22.19 -7.92 -5.26
N LYS A 365 23.16 -8.20 -4.38
CA LYS A 365 23.64 -7.24 -3.37
C LYS A 365 24.15 -5.95 -4.04
N ALA A 366 24.93 -6.07 -5.09
CA ALA A 366 25.43 -4.91 -5.84
C ALA A 366 24.29 -4.09 -6.46
N ALA A 367 23.31 -4.74 -7.10
CA ALA A 367 22.15 -4.08 -7.68
C ALA A 367 21.25 -3.40 -6.62
N ILE A 368 21.09 -4.02 -5.46
CA ILE A 368 20.39 -3.39 -4.32
C ILE A 368 21.14 -2.13 -3.90
N LYS A 369 22.45 -2.21 -3.66
CA LYS A 369 23.27 -1.07 -3.23
C LYS A 369 23.27 0.08 -4.24
N GLU A 370 23.21 -0.21 -5.53
CA GLU A 370 23.11 0.80 -6.58
C GLU A 370 21.81 1.60 -6.50
N ASN A 371 20.69 0.92 -6.29
CA ASN A 371 19.36 1.54 -6.37
C ASN A 371 18.82 2.02 -5.03
N PHE A 372 19.14 1.36 -3.94
CA PHE A 372 18.53 1.57 -2.62
C PHE A 372 19.52 2.08 -1.57
N TYR A 373 18.97 2.76 -0.59
CA TYR A 373 19.52 3.00 0.72
C TYR A 373 18.47 2.57 1.75
N ALA A 374 18.88 2.19 2.96
CA ALA A 374 17.93 1.86 4.02
C ALA A 374 18.41 2.35 5.38
N GLY A 375 17.46 2.79 6.18
CA GLY A 375 17.61 3.18 7.56
C GLY A 375 16.37 2.86 8.38
N CYS A 376 16.49 2.98 9.69
CA CYS A 376 15.37 2.77 10.61
C CYS A 376 15.45 3.74 11.79
N CYS A 377 14.30 3.95 12.44
CA CYS A 377 14.23 4.68 13.70
C CYS A 377 13.22 4.03 14.66
N ASN A 378 13.36 4.32 15.94
CA ASN A 378 12.44 3.87 16.97
C ASN A 378 11.28 4.87 17.23
N ASP A 379 10.38 4.52 18.16
CA ASP A 379 9.21 5.35 18.45
C ASP A 379 9.56 6.73 19.04
N GLU A 380 10.64 6.82 19.85
CA GLU A 380 11.07 8.10 20.42
C GLU A 380 11.62 9.03 19.33
N GLU A 381 12.44 8.50 18.44
CA GLU A 381 12.97 9.22 17.28
C GLU A 381 11.84 9.64 16.33
N THR A 382 10.84 8.76 16.13
CA THR A 382 9.64 9.06 15.34
C THR A 382 8.86 10.23 15.93
N LYS A 383 8.57 10.21 17.24
CA LYS A 383 7.88 11.30 17.94
C LYS A 383 8.72 12.59 17.94
N GLY A 384 10.05 12.47 18.10
CA GLY A 384 10.99 13.59 17.97
C GLY A 384 10.88 14.27 16.62
N ALA A 385 10.84 13.51 15.53
CA ALA A 385 10.68 14.03 14.17
C ALA A 385 9.34 14.75 13.94
N ILE A 386 8.22 14.22 14.48
CA ILE A 386 6.92 14.91 14.43
C ILE A 386 7.00 16.28 15.10
N LYS A 387 7.58 16.33 16.31
CA LYS A 387 7.72 17.57 17.08
C LYS A 387 8.62 18.58 16.39
N GLU A 388 9.77 18.14 15.88
CA GLU A 388 10.74 18.97 15.17
C GLU A 388 10.11 19.62 13.94
N VAL A 389 9.55 18.79 13.04
CA VAL A 389 8.98 19.28 11.78
C VAL A 389 7.79 20.20 12.00
N PHE A 390 6.93 19.89 12.97
CA PHE A 390 5.82 20.78 13.29
C PHE A 390 6.31 22.11 13.87
N SER A 391 7.30 22.09 14.75
CA SER A 391 7.82 23.30 15.41
C SER A 391 8.58 24.20 14.45
N GLU A 392 9.34 23.62 13.51
CA GLU A 392 10.21 24.39 12.60
C GLU A 392 9.51 24.81 11.32
N TYR A 393 8.63 23.92 10.78
CA TYR A 393 8.03 24.12 9.45
C TYR A 393 6.51 24.25 9.49
N SER A 394 5.87 24.11 10.65
CA SER A 394 4.40 24.10 10.80
C SER A 394 3.71 23.02 9.96
N TYR A 395 4.43 21.95 9.61
CA TYR A 395 3.89 20.82 8.88
C TYR A 395 3.61 19.65 9.85
N LEU A 396 2.35 19.22 9.90
CA LEU A 396 1.93 18.11 10.75
C LEU A 396 2.01 16.80 9.94
N MET A 397 2.84 15.87 10.37
CA MET A 397 2.97 14.57 9.73
C MET A 397 2.46 13.43 10.60
N ASP A 398 2.03 12.35 9.96
CA ASP A 398 1.71 11.09 10.63
C ASP A 398 2.98 10.34 11.05
N THR A 399 2.81 9.31 11.87
CA THR A 399 3.92 8.54 12.43
C THR A 399 4.76 7.82 11.36
N HIS A 400 4.15 7.37 10.26
CA HIS A 400 4.88 6.69 9.18
C HIS A 400 5.71 7.68 8.36
N THR A 401 5.14 8.83 8.05
CA THR A 401 5.86 9.93 7.38
C THR A 401 7.02 10.42 8.25
N ALA A 402 6.85 10.46 9.56
CA ALA A 402 7.90 10.84 10.50
C ALA A 402 9.09 9.85 10.50
N VAL A 403 8.81 8.54 10.41
CA VAL A 403 9.86 7.52 10.19
C VAL A 403 10.64 7.81 8.90
N ALA A 404 9.92 8.10 7.81
CA ALA A 404 10.56 8.39 6.52
C ALA A 404 11.40 9.67 6.59
N TYR A 405 10.90 10.73 7.22
CA TYR A 405 11.62 11.97 7.40
C TYR A 405 12.90 11.78 8.23
N LYS A 406 12.81 11.07 9.36
CA LYS A 406 13.97 10.80 10.22
C LYS A 406 15.06 10.02 9.48
N VAL A 407 14.69 8.98 8.74
CA VAL A 407 15.64 8.20 7.93
C VAL A 407 16.23 9.05 6.81
N TYR A 408 15.46 9.96 6.21
CA TYR A 408 15.97 10.92 5.22
C TYR A 408 17.02 11.87 5.81
N GLU A 409 16.76 12.42 6.99
CA GLU A 409 17.74 13.27 7.65
C GLU A 409 19.06 12.54 7.93
N ASP A 410 18.97 11.31 8.46
CA ASP A 410 20.16 10.49 8.76
C ASP A 410 20.90 10.12 7.46
N TYR A 411 20.17 9.82 6.38
CA TYR A 411 20.77 9.62 5.07
C TYR A 411 21.54 10.85 4.61
N LYS A 412 20.94 12.02 4.67
CA LYS A 412 21.53 13.30 4.25
C LYS A 412 22.78 13.64 5.08
N LYS A 413 22.71 13.49 6.41
CA LYS A 413 23.82 13.69 7.32
C LYS A 413 24.98 12.72 7.03
N LYS A 414 24.67 11.45 6.73
CA LYS A 414 25.67 10.40 6.50
C LYS A 414 26.36 10.49 5.13
N THR A 415 25.61 10.86 4.09
CA THR A 415 26.09 10.80 2.71
C THR A 415 26.51 12.14 2.14
N GLY A 416 26.01 13.25 2.68
CA GLY A 416 26.15 14.60 2.10
C GLY A 416 25.37 14.77 0.79
N ASP A 417 24.44 13.88 0.45
CA ASP A 417 23.64 13.94 -0.77
C ASP A 417 22.71 15.17 -0.73
N ASN A 418 22.78 15.99 -1.79
CA ASN A 418 21.99 17.21 -1.96
C ASN A 418 20.96 17.10 -3.10
N ILE A 419 20.74 15.88 -3.63
CA ILE A 419 19.71 15.64 -4.64
C ILE A 419 18.34 15.94 -4.04
N LYS A 420 17.50 16.68 -4.80
CA LYS A 420 16.11 16.96 -4.40
C LYS A 420 15.38 15.66 -4.06
N THR A 421 14.56 15.71 -3.02
CA THR A 421 14.00 14.49 -2.42
C THR A 421 12.50 14.61 -2.22
N LEU A 422 11.77 13.58 -2.61
CA LEU A 422 10.33 13.39 -2.41
C LEU A 422 10.12 12.37 -1.30
N ILE A 423 9.42 12.74 -0.23
CA ILE A 423 9.08 11.87 0.89
C ILE A 423 7.61 11.45 0.75
N ALA A 424 7.33 10.17 0.67
CA ALA A 424 5.97 9.67 0.59
C ALA A 424 5.26 9.77 1.96
N SER A 425 4.23 10.61 2.03
CA SER A 425 3.33 10.74 3.18
C SER A 425 2.13 9.82 2.99
N THR A 426 2.05 8.78 3.81
CA THR A 426 1.18 7.63 3.56
C THR A 426 -0.12 7.63 4.33
N ALA A 427 -0.29 8.50 5.31
CA ALA A 427 -1.52 8.62 6.07
C ALA A 427 -1.73 10.06 6.59
N ASN A 428 -3.00 10.40 6.85
CA ASN A 428 -3.32 11.64 7.53
C ASN A 428 -2.96 11.54 9.03
N PRO A 429 -2.35 12.58 9.63
CA PRO A 429 -1.93 12.56 11.04
C PRO A 429 -3.04 12.23 12.03
N TYR A 430 -4.27 12.61 11.76
CA TYR A 430 -5.42 12.32 12.63
C TYR A 430 -5.80 10.84 12.73
N LYS A 431 -5.31 9.98 11.82
CA LYS A 431 -5.48 8.52 11.95
C LYS A 431 -4.66 7.92 13.10
N PHE A 432 -3.61 8.61 13.47
CA PHE A 432 -2.68 8.22 14.54
C PHE A 432 -2.63 9.34 15.61
N GLY A 433 -3.78 9.97 15.85
CA GLY A 433 -3.92 11.18 16.64
C GLY A 433 -3.31 11.08 18.03
N PHE A 434 -3.43 9.94 18.71
CA PHE A 434 -2.81 9.72 20.03
C PHE A 434 -1.29 9.86 19.99
N ALA A 435 -0.62 9.17 19.07
CA ALA A 435 0.84 9.24 18.95
C ALA A 435 1.32 10.62 18.49
N VAL A 436 0.56 11.27 17.59
CA VAL A 436 0.87 12.61 17.10
C VAL A 436 0.68 13.66 18.20
N TYR A 437 -0.40 13.59 18.97
CA TYR A 437 -0.68 14.53 20.06
C TYR A 437 0.33 14.38 21.22
N ASP A 438 0.66 13.14 21.58
CA ASP A 438 1.71 12.83 22.57
C ASP A 438 3.08 13.36 22.11
N ALA A 439 3.44 13.19 20.83
CA ALA A 439 4.68 13.73 20.27
C ALA A 439 4.79 15.26 20.41
N LEU A 440 3.66 15.96 20.35
CA LEU A 440 3.58 17.42 20.53
C LEU A 440 3.50 17.85 22.00
N GLY A 441 3.60 16.91 22.95
CA GLY A 441 3.56 17.15 24.39
C GLY A 441 2.16 17.20 24.97
N GLY A 442 1.15 16.67 24.27
CA GLY A 442 -0.22 16.57 24.77
C GLY A 442 -0.40 15.38 25.71
N GLU A 443 -1.25 15.53 26.72
CA GLU A 443 -1.63 14.44 27.63
C GLU A 443 -2.73 13.59 26.98
N THR A 444 -2.50 12.28 26.88
CA THR A 444 -3.38 11.32 26.20
C THR A 444 -4.14 10.41 27.16
N GLU A 445 -3.74 10.33 28.44
CA GLU A 445 -4.36 9.44 29.41
C GLU A 445 -5.82 9.85 29.68
N GLY A 446 -6.73 8.89 29.54
CA GLY A 446 -8.16 9.09 29.77
C GLY A 446 -8.89 9.94 28.72
N VAL A 447 -8.23 10.29 27.63
CA VAL A 447 -8.81 11.11 26.53
C VAL A 447 -9.53 10.20 25.54
N ASP A 448 -10.79 10.54 25.20
CA ASP A 448 -11.53 9.90 24.10
C ASP A 448 -10.98 10.30 22.73
N GLU A 449 -11.06 9.40 21.75
CA GLU A 449 -10.55 9.60 20.39
C GLU A 449 -11.06 10.90 19.74
N PHE A 450 -12.35 11.20 19.89
CA PHE A 450 -12.94 12.39 19.27
C PHE A 450 -12.70 13.67 20.05
N GLU A 451 -12.51 13.57 21.37
CA GLU A 451 -12.01 14.67 22.18
C GLU A 451 -10.58 15.02 21.80
N LEU A 452 -9.75 14.00 21.55
CA LEU A 452 -8.37 14.16 21.13
C LEU A 452 -8.27 14.87 19.78
N ILE A 453 -9.14 14.55 18.80
CA ILE A 453 -9.23 15.27 17.53
C ILE A 453 -9.35 16.78 17.79
N GLY A 454 -10.32 17.20 18.61
CA GLY A 454 -10.51 18.62 18.92
C GLY A 454 -9.34 19.27 19.65
N LYS A 455 -8.64 18.52 20.52
CA LYS A 455 -7.42 18.99 21.19
C LYS A 455 -6.27 19.17 20.19
N LEU A 456 -6.11 18.21 19.26
CA LEU A 456 -5.07 18.26 18.21
C LEU A 456 -5.33 19.43 17.23
N GLU A 457 -6.57 19.62 16.76
CA GLU A 457 -6.96 20.75 15.92
C GLU A 457 -6.65 22.11 16.61
N LYS A 458 -6.99 22.22 17.89
CA LYS A 458 -6.72 23.44 18.66
C LYS A 458 -5.22 23.70 18.81
N LEU A 459 -4.42 22.66 19.03
CA LEU A 459 -2.96 22.76 19.21
C LEU A 459 -2.27 23.13 17.90
N THR A 460 -2.63 22.45 16.80
CA THR A 460 -1.90 22.51 15.54
C THR A 460 -2.47 23.52 14.55
N LYS A 461 -3.71 23.99 14.77
CA LYS A 461 -4.46 24.83 13.82
C LYS A 461 -4.73 24.15 12.46
N THR A 462 -4.60 22.82 12.40
CA THR A 462 -5.02 22.01 11.25
C THR A 462 -6.45 21.50 11.45
N THR A 463 -7.05 20.96 10.40
CA THR A 463 -8.43 20.46 10.46
C THR A 463 -8.46 18.96 10.17
N CYS A 464 -9.16 18.20 11.01
CA CYS A 464 -9.39 16.79 10.78
C CYS A 464 -10.26 16.57 9.54
N PRO A 465 -9.87 15.70 8.60
CA PRO A 465 -10.71 15.37 7.47
C PRO A 465 -12.09 14.85 7.89
N LYS A 466 -13.13 15.28 7.18
CA LYS A 466 -14.51 14.82 7.45
C LYS A 466 -14.65 13.31 7.41
N ALA A 467 -13.90 12.64 6.54
CA ALA A 467 -13.87 11.18 6.45
C ALA A 467 -13.46 10.49 7.78
N LEU A 468 -12.75 11.18 8.66
CA LEU A 468 -12.40 10.72 10.01
C LEU A 468 -13.39 11.24 11.08
N SER A 469 -13.60 12.55 11.13
CA SER A 469 -14.43 13.19 12.16
C SER A 469 -15.90 12.73 12.10
N ASP A 470 -16.46 12.51 10.93
CA ASP A 470 -17.85 12.09 10.74
C ASP A 470 -18.12 10.66 11.25
N THR A 471 -17.07 9.83 11.41
CA THR A 471 -17.22 8.47 11.97
C THR A 471 -17.79 8.46 13.37
N LYS A 472 -17.65 9.57 14.12
CA LYS A 472 -18.26 9.75 15.45
C LYS A 472 -19.77 9.51 15.44
N ASN A 473 -20.45 10.04 14.43
CA ASN A 473 -21.90 10.03 14.34
C ASN A 473 -22.46 8.82 13.58
N LYS A 474 -21.59 8.00 12.96
CA LYS A 474 -22.03 6.81 12.23
C LYS A 474 -22.39 5.67 13.18
N PRO A 475 -23.50 4.93 12.94
CA PRO A 475 -23.85 3.78 13.75
C PRO A 475 -22.81 2.66 13.60
N VAL A 476 -22.47 2.00 14.70
CA VAL A 476 -21.66 0.79 14.67
C VAL A 476 -22.53 -0.34 14.11
N ARG A 477 -22.13 -0.91 12.98
CA ARG A 477 -22.85 -1.97 12.29
C ARG A 477 -22.30 -3.36 12.60
N PHE A 478 -21.00 -3.45 12.84
CA PHE A 478 -20.31 -4.72 13.06
C PHE A 478 -19.76 -4.77 14.47
N THR A 479 -20.28 -5.70 15.26
CA THR A 479 -19.96 -5.87 16.67
C THR A 479 -19.62 -7.33 16.96
N GLY A 480 -18.89 -7.54 18.08
CA GLY A 480 -18.47 -8.87 18.51
C GLY A 480 -17.19 -9.34 17.83
N SER A 481 -16.63 -10.39 18.37
CA SER A 481 -15.45 -11.07 17.90
C SER A 481 -15.70 -12.56 17.74
N ILE A 482 -14.93 -13.21 16.88
CA ILE A 482 -14.96 -14.64 16.66
C ILE A 482 -13.58 -15.24 16.91
N LYS A 483 -13.53 -16.54 17.15
CA LYS A 483 -12.26 -17.25 17.22
C LYS A 483 -11.74 -17.57 15.82
N PRO A 484 -10.41 -17.80 15.63
CA PRO A 484 -9.85 -18.13 14.33
C PRO A 484 -10.52 -19.34 13.64
N GLU A 485 -10.90 -20.35 14.40
CA GLU A 485 -11.57 -21.56 13.89
C GLU A 485 -13.00 -21.30 13.37
N GLU A 486 -13.60 -20.17 13.70
CA GLU A 486 -14.96 -19.78 13.26
C GLU A 486 -14.96 -18.96 11.96
N MET A 487 -13.78 -18.54 11.47
CA MET A 487 -13.65 -17.67 10.31
C MET A 487 -14.27 -18.28 9.04
N SER A 488 -14.02 -19.56 8.75
CA SER A 488 -14.62 -20.25 7.57
C SER A 488 -16.15 -20.25 7.62
N LYS A 489 -16.74 -20.49 8.80
CA LYS A 489 -18.18 -20.43 9.00
C LYS A 489 -18.75 -19.05 8.74
N ALA A 490 -18.09 -18.01 9.28
CA ALA A 490 -18.50 -16.62 9.07
C ALA A 490 -18.48 -16.20 7.59
N VAL A 491 -17.49 -16.68 6.81
CA VAL A 491 -17.43 -16.46 5.36
C VAL A 491 -18.60 -17.11 4.65
N LEU A 492 -18.88 -18.39 4.94
CA LEU A 492 -19.99 -19.11 4.30
C LEU A 492 -21.36 -18.51 4.64
N GLU A 493 -21.58 -18.08 5.88
CA GLU A 493 -22.79 -17.37 6.29
C GLU A 493 -22.97 -16.04 5.55
N PHE A 494 -21.88 -15.35 5.24
CA PHE A 494 -21.92 -14.09 4.52
C PHE A 494 -22.19 -14.27 3.02
N ILE A 495 -21.60 -15.27 2.38
CA ILE A 495 -21.75 -15.54 0.94
C ILE A 495 -23.16 -16.07 0.60
N ASN A 496 -23.79 -16.77 1.54
CA ASN A 496 -25.14 -17.35 1.35
C ASN A 496 -26.30 -16.41 1.70
N LYS A 497 -26.00 -15.16 2.12
CA LYS A 497 -26.98 -14.09 2.30
C LYS A 497 -27.26 -13.36 0.99
#